data_6c467e1af5432022cc6d6445e96bca14
#
_entry.id   6c467e1af5432022cc6d6445e96bca14
#
_cell.length_a   1.000
_cell.length_b   1.000
_cell.length_c   1.000
_cell.angle_alpha   90.00
_cell.angle_beta   90.00
_cell.angle_gamma   90.00
#
_symmetry.space_group_name_H-M   'P 1'
#
loop_
_entity.id
_entity.type
_entity.pdbx_description
1 polymer ?
#
loop_
_entity_poly.entity_id
_entity_poly.type
_entity_poly.pdbx_seq_one_letter_code
_entity_poly.pdbx_strand_id
1 'polypeptide(L)'
;MKLSQFDFNLPAAQVALYPHSVEHTVTNDKGEKTKFSVKRPDECRMVVVHKKSQRIEFHKTDEKGKPLKDKQYLTLLDIFNYFDEHDTFIFNNTKVFPARLYGTKEKTDAKIEVFLLRELNQEMRLWDVLVEPARKIRIGNKLFFDESGSLVAEVIDNTTSRGRTLRFLYDCPHEDFKRDLFAIGQAPLPRYIIDHKGKNG
;
A
#
# COMPACT_ATOMS: atom_id res chain seq x y z
N MET A 1 -28.15 6.68 10.64
CA MET A 1 -26.87 7.00 11.26
C MET A 1 -26.32 8.25 10.59
N LYS A 2 -25.96 9.30 11.35
CA LYS A 2 -25.46 10.56 10.77
C LYS A 2 -23.93 10.54 10.76
N LEU A 3 -23.29 11.05 9.70
CA LEU A 3 -21.82 11.13 9.57
C LEU A 3 -21.17 11.87 10.76
N SER A 4 -21.85 12.89 11.31
CA SER A 4 -21.38 13.63 12.50
C SER A 4 -21.22 12.81 13.77
N GLN A 5 -21.79 11.59 13.83
CA GLN A 5 -21.59 10.66 14.96
C GLN A 5 -20.23 9.97 14.92
N PHE A 6 -19.52 10.07 13.78
CA PHE A 6 -18.18 9.50 13.56
C PHE A 6 -17.10 10.58 13.51
N ASP A 7 -17.48 11.83 13.76
CA ASP A 7 -16.53 12.94 13.81
C ASP A 7 -15.77 12.92 15.15
N PHE A 8 -14.46 12.77 15.06
CA PHE A 8 -13.58 12.79 16.22
C PHE A 8 -12.21 13.35 15.82
N ASN A 9 -11.51 13.92 16.77
CA ASN A 9 -10.16 14.42 16.56
C ASN A 9 -9.16 13.25 16.63
N LEU A 10 -8.58 12.85 15.50
CA LEU A 10 -7.51 11.88 15.43
C LEU A 10 -6.15 12.58 15.54
N PRO A 11 -5.40 12.41 16.65
CA PRO A 11 -4.07 13.00 16.77
C PRO A 11 -3.13 12.45 15.70
N ALA A 12 -2.36 13.33 15.06
CA ALA A 12 -1.44 12.93 13.98
C ALA A 12 -0.43 11.84 14.41
N ALA A 13 -0.02 11.85 15.67
CA ALA A 13 0.88 10.84 16.25
C ALA A 13 0.26 9.42 16.32
N GLN A 14 -1.07 9.29 16.19
CA GLN A 14 -1.76 7.99 16.18
C GLN A 14 -1.96 7.43 14.78
N VAL A 15 -1.59 8.18 13.74
CA VAL A 15 -1.63 7.69 12.35
C VAL A 15 -0.40 6.84 12.10
N ALA A 16 -0.60 5.56 11.84
CA ALA A 16 0.49 4.63 11.54
C ALA A 16 1.04 4.89 10.12
N LEU A 17 2.23 5.45 10.02
CA LEU A 17 2.91 5.74 8.74
C LEU A 17 3.81 4.59 8.28
N TYR A 18 4.20 3.72 9.19
CA TYR A 18 5.09 2.58 8.95
C TYR A 18 4.51 1.31 9.57
N PRO A 19 4.85 0.14 9.03
CA PRO A 19 4.51 -1.13 9.67
C PRO A 19 5.06 -1.20 11.10
N HIS A 20 4.35 -1.92 11.97
CA HIS A 20 4.84 -2.18 13.32
C HIS A 20 6.23 -2.84 13.25
N SER A 21 7.15 -2.38 14.09
CA SER A 21 8.49 -2.91 14.18
C SER A 21 8.94 -3.03 15.63
N VAL A 22 9.75 -4.05 15.90
CA VAL A 22 10.31 -4.32 17.23
C VAL A 22 11.82 -4.08 17.17
N GLU A 23 12.35 -3.37 18.16
CA GLU A 23 13.78 -3.17 18.30
C GLU A 23 14.41 -4.39 18.97
N HIS A 24 15.43 -4.94 18.36
CA HIS A 24 16.27 -6.00 18.90
C HIS A 24 17.66 -5.44 19.19
N THR A 25 18.25 -5.93 20.27
CA THR A 25 19.65 -5.63 20.61
C THR A 25 20.43 -6.94 20.61
N VAL A 26 21.43 -7.02 19.77
CA VAL A 26 22.39 -8.15 19.75
C VAL A 26 23.70 -7.67 20.36
N THR A 27 24.24 -8.48 21.27
CA THR A 27 25.56 -8.26 21.86
C THR A 27 26.51 -9.29 21.25
N ASN A 28 27.61 -8.82 20.66
CA ASN A 28 28.64 -9.71 20.11
C ASN A 28 29.57 -10.22 21.24
N ASP A 29 30.46 -11.14 20.90
CA ASP A 29 31.42 -11.76 21.85
C ASP A 29 32.38 -10.74 22.50
N LYS A 30 32.49 -9.53 21.94
CA LYS A 30 33.28 -8.41 22.48
C LYS A 30 32.48 -7.47 23.39
N GLY A 31 31.20 -7.78 23.63
CA GLY A 31 30.30 -6.96 24.46
C GLY A 31 29.71 -5.74 23.76
N GLU A 32 29.95 -5.57 22.45
CA GLU A 32 29.40 -4.45 21.70
C GLU A 32 27.93 -4.71 21.37
N LYS A 33 27.07 -3.73 21.60
CA LYS A 33 25.63 -3.80 21.40
C LYS A 33 25.23 -3.13 20.08
N THR A 34 24.65 -3.91 19.19
CA THR A 34 24.05 -3.42 17.94
C THR A 34 22.53 -3.49 18.03
N LYS A 35 21.86 -2.36 17.78
CA LYS A 35 20.40 -2.30 17.69
C LYS A 35 19.95 -2.37 16.23
N PHE A 36 18.94 -3.16 15.98
CA PHE A 36 18.26 -3.21 14.67
C PHE A 36 16.76 -3.36 14.86
N SER A 37 16.00 -2.86 13.88
CA SER A 37 14.56 -2.92 13.90
C SER A 37 14.06 -3.98 12.91
N VAL A 38 13.22 -4.89 13.40
CA VAL A 38 12.58 -5.93 12.59
C VAL A 38 11.09 -5.60 12.45
N LYS A 39 10.59 -5.60 11.22
CA LYS A 39 9.16 -5.42 10.98
C LYS A 39 8.39 -6.64 11.46
N ARG A 40 7.45 -6.42 12.37
CA ARG A 40 6.60 -7.44 12.98
C ARG A 40 5.12 -7.05 12.86
N PRO A 41 4.54 -7.09 11.66
CA PRO A 41 3.13 -6.76 11.45
C PRO A 41 2.19 -7.71 12.23
N ASP A 42 2.63 -8.91 12.53
CA ASP A 42 1.96 -9.91 13.35
C ASP A 42 1.87 -9.52 14.85
N GLU A 43 2.72 -8.62 15.32
CA GLU A 43 2.68 -8.08 16.69
C GLU A 43 1.90 -6.76 16.80
N CYS A 44 1.22 -6.33 15.74
CA CYS A 44 0.34 -5.16 15.83
C CYS A 44 -0.80 -5.41 16.84
N ARG A 45 -1.25 -4.32 17.49
CA ARG A 45 -2.35 -4.39 18.47
C ARG A 45 -3.65 -4.83 17.79
N MET A 46 -4.38 -5.71 18.46
CA MET A 46 -5.66 -6.23 18.02
C MET A 46 -6.79 -5.76 18.94
N VAL A 47 -7.95 -5.49 18.37
CA VAL A 47 -9.19 -5.20 19.07
C VAL A 47 -10.20 -6.27 18.70
N VAL A 48 -10.81 -6.90 19.71
CA VAL A 48 -11.88 -7.90 19.52
C VAL A 48 -13.21 -7.30 19.94
N VAL A 49 -14.19 -7.33 19.06
CA VAL A 49 -15.54 -6.85 19.32
C VAL A 49 -16.51 -8.01 19.30
N HIS A 50 -17.09 -8.32 20.47
CA HIS A 50 -18.11 -9.37 20.61
C HIS A 50 -19.46 -8.82 20.19
N LYS A 51 -19.92 -9.15 19.00
CA LYS A 51 -21.15 -8.59 18.40
C LYS A 51 -22.40 -8.81 19.28
N LYS A 52 -22.55 -9.96 19.91
CA LYS A 52 -23.73 -10.29 20.72
C LYS A 52 -23.75 -9.56 22.07
N SER A 53 -22.62 -9.53 22.77
CA SER A 53 -22.50 -8.92 24.11
C SER A 53 -22.08 -7.45 24.08
N GLN A 54 -21.70 -6.92 22.90
CA GLN A 54 -21.15 -5.56 22.73
C GLN A 54 -19.86 -5.31 23.53
N ARG A 55 -19.22 -6.37 24.03
CA ARG A 55 -17.96 -6.28 24.77
C ARG A 55 -16.82 -6.01 23.81
N ILE A 56 -15.91 -5.15 24.23
CA ILE A 56 -14.67 -4.82 23.48
C ILE A 56 -13.49 -5.28 24.31
N GLU A 57 -12.60 -6.04 23.70
CA GLU A 57 -11.35 -6.50 24.31
C GLU A 57 -10.17 -5.94 23.52
N PHE A 58 -9.16 -5.44 24.23
CA PHE A 58 -7.90 -4.94 23.65
C PHE A 58 -6.69 -5.20 24.54
N HIS A 59 -6.90 -5.83 25.73
CA HIS A 59 -5.84 -6.26 26.63
C HIS A 59 -5.88 -7.77 26.85
N LYS A 60 -4.74 -8.38 27.07
CA LYS A 60 -4.64 -9.76 27.52
C LYS A 60 -5.24 -9.89 28.91
N THR A 61 -5.93 -11.00 29.13
CA THR A 61 -6.59 -11.32 30.40
C THR A 61 -5.97 -12.54 31.05
N ASP A 62 -6.10 -12.63 32.38
CA ASP A 62 -5.81 -13.84 33.13
C ASP A 62 -6.93 -14.92 32.96
N GLU A 63 -6.76 -16.08 33.54
CA GLU A 63 -7.74 -17.19 33.51
C GLU A 63 -9.13 -16.80 34.05
N LYS A 64 -9.21 -15.72 34.83
CA LYS A 64 -10.47 -15.19 35.39
C LYS A 64 -11.07 -14.07 34.53
N GLY A 65 -10.48 -13.79 33.35
CA GLY A 65 -10.96 -12.77 32.43
C GLY A 65 -10.64 -11.33 32.86
N LYS A 66 -9.73 -11.11 33.83
CA LYS A 66 -9.28 -9.77 34.24
C LYS A 66 -8.06 -9.35 33.44
N PRO A 67 -7.94 -8.07 33.01
CA PRO A 67 -6.74 -7.59 32.34
C PRO A 67 -5.48 -7.85 33.17
N LEU A 68 -4.42 -8.28 32.52
CA LEU A 68 -3.12 -8.49 33.17
C LEU A 68 -2.62 -7.20 33.82
N LYS A 69 -1.86 -7.33 34.93
CA LYS A 69 -1.38 -6.17 35.72
C LYS A 69 -0.55 -5.19 34.90
N ASP A 70 0.22 -5.68 33.95
CA ASP A 70 1.05 -4.89 33.02
C ASP A 70 0.28 -4.35 31.82
N LYS A 71 -1.05 -4.59 31.77
CA LYS A 71 -1.94 -4.13 30.68
C LYS A 71 -1.41 -4.45 29.28
N GLN A 72 -0.85 -5.64 29.09
CA GLN A 72 -0.42 -6.08 27.77
C GLN A 72 -1.59 -6.06 26.78
N TYR A 73 -1.36 -5.46 25.61
CA TYR A 73 -2.35 -5.45 24.53
C TYR A 73 -2.46 -6.82 23.87
N LEU A 74 -3.66 -7.15 23.41
CA LEU A 74 -3.83 -8.21 22.43
C LEU A 74 -3.06 -7.85 21.16
N THR A 75 -2.43 -8.84 20.56
CA THR A 75 -1.74 -8.72 19.27
C THR A 75 -2.42 -9.62 18.24
N LEU A 76 -2.08 -9.46 16.96
CA LEU A 76 -2.63 -10.33 15.92
C LEU A 76 -2.31 -11.82 16.18
N LEU A 77 -1.22 -12.14 16.88
CA LEU A 77 -0.90 -13.52 17.28
C LEU A 77 -1.93 -14.14 18.22
N ASP A 78 -2.63 -13.31 19.00
CA ASP A 78 -3.67 -13.78 19.91
C ASP A 78 -4.99 -14.17 19.19
N ILE A 79 -5.05 -13.97 17.86
CA ILE A 79 -6.24 -14.27 17.04
C ILE A 79 -6.63 -15.76 17.16
N PHE A 80 -5.64 -16.65 17.28
CA PHE A 80 -5.86 -18.08 17.40
C PHE A 80 -6.62 -18.50 18.67
N ASN A 81 -6.71 -17.62 19.67
CA ASN A 81 -7.50 -17.88 20.89
C ASN A 81 -9.02 -17.74 20.66
N TYR A 82 -9.43 -17.24 19.47
CA TYR A 82 -10.83 -16.96 19.12
C TYR A 82 -11.40 -17.93 18.08
N PHE A 83 -10.61 -18.88 17.62
CA PHE A 83 -10.96 -19.84 16.57
C PHE A 83 -10.58 -21.25 16.98
N ASP A 84 -11.22 -22.23 16.36
CA ASP A 84 -10.97 -23.65 16.60
C ASP A 84 -10.59 -24.39 15.30
N GLU A 85 -10.39 -25.71 15.41
CA GLU A 85 -9.96 -26.57 14.30
C GLU A 85 -10.99 -26.69 13.15
N HIS A 86 -12.25 -26.24 13.36
CA HIS A 86 -13.31 -26.26 12.36
C HIS A 86 -13.43 -24.94 11.62
N ASP A 87 -12.72 -23.90 12.05
CA ASP A 87 -12.72 -22.60 11.40
C ASP A 87 -11.85 -22.58 10.14
N THR A 88 -12.32 -21.90 9.10
CA THR A 88 -11.58 -21.75 7.85
C THR A 88 -11.18 -20.31 7.64
N PHE A 89 -9.89 -20.06 7.43
CA PHE A 89 -9.35 -18.76 7.13
C PHE A 89 -9.16 -18.59 5.63
N ILE A 90 -9.71 -17.51 5.10
CA ILE A 90 -9.52 -17.12 3.69
C ILE A 90 -8.71 -15.83 3.65
N PHE A 91 -7.52 -15.89 3.03
CA PHE A 91 -6.62 -14.75 2.91
C PHE A 91 -6.50 -14.33 1.45
N ASN A 92 -6.30 -13.00 1.24
CA ASN A 92 -5.90 -12.50 -0.06
C ASN A 92 -4.40 -12.78 -0.26
N ASN A 93 -4.07 -13.61 -1.24
CA ASN A 93 -2.70 -13.96 -1.63
C ASN A 93 -2.21 -13.18 -2.87
N THR A 94 -2.86 -12.07 -3.20
CA THR A 94 -2.50 -11.24 -4.35
C THR A 94 -1.17 -10.55 -4.10
N LYS A 95 -0.21 -10.74 -5.00
CA LYS A 95 1.06 -10.02 -4.99
C LYS A 95 0.86 -8.63 -5.59
N VAL A 96 1.02 -7.60 -4.75
CA VAL A 96 0.96 -6.22 -5.20
C VAL A 96 2.23 -5.87 -5.98
N PHE A 97 2.06 -5.31 -7.18
CA PHE A 97 3.17 -4.79 -7.98
C PHE A 97 3.25 -3.25 -7.86
N PRO A 98 4.40 -2.63 -8.21
CA PRO A 98 4.57 -1.17 -8.15
C PRO A 98 3.76 -0.49 -9.25
N ALA A 99 2.48 -0.21 -8.97
CA ALA A 99 1.49 0.22 -9.95
C ALA A 99 1.46 1.72 -10.22
N ARG A 100 2.14 2.55 -9.42
CA ARG A 100 2.09 4.00 -9.55
C ARG A 100 3.32 4.50 -10.28
N LEU A 101 3.10 5.14 -11.42
CA LEU A 101 4.13 5.76 -12.25
C LEU A 101 3.99 7.27 -12.22
N TYR A 102 5.10 7.96 -12.11
CA TYR A 102 5.19 9.40 -12.30
C TYR A 102 5.92 9.70 -13.59
N GLY A 103 5.51 10.75 -14.28
CA GLY A 103 6.12 11.09 -15.54
C GLY A 103 5.72 12.48 -16.03
N THR A 104 5.98 12.73 -17.29
CA THR A 104 5.66 13.97 -17.96
C THR A 104 4.87 13.73 -19.24
N LYS A 105 4.11 14.74 -19.63
CA LYS A 105 3.37 14.74 -20.88
C LYS A 105 4.19 15.40 -21.97
N GLU A 106 4.23 14.80 -23.16
CA GLU A 106 4.81 15.38 -24.37
C GLU A 106 4.41 16.84 -24.58
N LYS A 107 5.31 17.67 -25.11
CA LYS A 107 5.14 19.08 -25.49
C LYS A 107 4.93 20.07 -24.35
N THR A 108 4.58 19.66 -23.16
CA THR A 108 4.25 20.60 -22.08
C THR A 108 5.03 20.31 -20.80
N ASP A 109 5.75 19.19 -20.72
CA ASP A 109 6.45 18.68 -19.54
C ASP A 109 5.59 18.69 -18.26
N ALA A 110 4.26 18.73 -18.46
CA ALA A 110 3.32 18.71 -17.35
C ALA A 110 3.45 17.39 -16.60
N LYS A 111 3.70 17.49 -15.28
CA LYS A 111 3.76 16.31 -14.40
C LYS A 111 2.45 15.56 -14.43
N ILE A 112 2.56 14.24 -14.52
CA ILE A 112 1.44 13.32 -14.55
C ILE A 112 1.67 12.16 -13.59
N GLU A 113 0.57 11.59 -13.10
CA GLU A 113 0.54 10.32 -12.38
C GLU A 113 -0.30 9.32 -13.18
N VAL A 114 0.21 8.11 -13.34
CA VAL A 114 -0.49 6.98 -13.95
C VAL A 114 -0.53 5.84 -12.95
N PHE A 115 -1.72 5.31 -12.73
CA PHE A 115 -1.93 4.15 -11.87
C PHE A 115 -2.35 2.94 -12.71
N LEU A 116 -1.47 1.96 -12.80
CA LEU A 116 -1.69 0.72 -13.56
C LEU A 116 -2.76 -0.13 -12.86
N LEU A 117 -3.80 -0.54 -13.58
CA LEU A 117 -4.84 -1.41 -13.07
C LEU A 117 -4.60 -2.86 -13.51
N ARG A 118 -4.52 -3.07 -14.82
CA ARG A 118 -4.32 -4.40 -15.40
C ARG A 118 -3.81 -4.30 -16.83
N GLU A 119 -3.08 -5.32 -17.23
CA GLU A 119 -2.73 -5.55 -18.63
C GLU A 119 -3.94 -6.09 -19.38
N LEU A 120 -4.35 -5.42 -20.46
CA LEU A 120 -5.50 -5.81 -21.29
C LEU A 120 -5.11 -6.78 -22.38
N ASN A 121 -3.96 -6.51 -23.03
CA ASN A 121 -3.45 -7.31 -24.13
C ASN A 121 -1.92 -7.15 -24.23
N GLN A 122 -1.19 -8.25 -24.14
CA GLN A 122 0.27 -8.27 -24.18
C GLN A 122 0.80 -7.99 -25.59
N GLU A 123 0.22 -8.58 -26.63
CA GLU A 123 0.68 -8.43 -28.01
C GLU A 123 0.50 -6.99 -28.51
N MET A 124 -0.64 -6.38 -28.16
CA MET A 124 -0.95 -5.00 -28.48
C MET A 124 -0.35 -4.01 -27.48
N ARG A 125 0.27 -4.51 -26.39
CA ARG A 125 0.92 -3.70 -25.34
C ARG A 125 -0.02 -2.75 -24.62
N LEU A 126 -1.28 -3.22 -24.38
CA LEU A 126 -2.37 -2.41 -23.85
C LEU A 126 -2.54 -2.57 -22.35
N TRP A 127 -2.71 -1.47 -21.66
CA TRP A 127 -2.95 -1.40 -20.22
C TRP A 127 -4.14 -0.51 -19.90
N ASP A 128 -5.01 -0.98 -19.00
CA ASP A 128 -6.04 -0.16 -18.36
C ASP A 128 -5.42 0.57 -17.17
N VAL A 129 -5.61 1.89 -17.10
CA VAL A 129 -4.95 2.74 -16.11
C VAL A 129 -5.87 3.85 -15.63
N LEU A 130 -5.58 4.40 -14.45
CA LEU A 130 -6.08 5.70 -14.02
C LEU A 130 -5.00 6.77 -14.22
N VAL A 131 -5.41 8.00 -14.54
CA VAL A 131 -4.48 9.09 -14.79
C VAL A 131 -4.84 10.35 -14.01
N GLU A 132 -3.81 11.11 -13.61
CA GLU A 132 -3.95 12.40 -12.92
C GLU A 132 -2.91 13.41 -13.48
N PRO A 133 -3.30 14.64 -13.89
CA PRO A 133 -4.66 15.17 -13.98
C PRO A 133 -5.38 14.71 -15.26
N ALA A 134 -6.52 14.03 -15.11
CA ALA A 134 -7.24 13.39 -16.22
C ALA A 134 -7.64 14.38 -17.35
N ARG A 135 -7.96 15.64 -17.00
CA ARG A 135 -8.37 16.67 -17.97
C ARG A 135 -7.27 17.05 -18.97
N LYS A 136 -6.00 16.89 -18.56
CA LYS A 136 -4.84 17.23 -19.39
C LYS A 136 -4.32 16.07 -20.25
N ILE A 137 -4.77 14.83 -19.97
CA ILE A 137 -4.32 13.62 -20.62
C ILE A 137 -5.41 13.14 -21.58
N ARG A 138 -5.19 13.32 -22.88
CA ARG A 138 -6.15 13.06 -23.96
C ARG A 138 -5.62 12.00 -24.92
N ILE A 139 -6.50 11.36 -25.67
CA ILE A 139 -6.15 10.42 -26.75
C ILE A 139 -5.11 11.05 -27.66
N GLY A 140 -4.10 10.27 -28.05
CA GLY A 140 -2.96 10.69 -28.86
C GLY A 140 -1.82 11.38 -28.10
N ASN A 141 -1.97 11.64 -26.79
CA ASN A 141 -0.84 12.15 -26.00
C ASN A 141 0.16 11.05 -25.72
N LYS A 142 1.45 11.38 -25.81
CA LYS A 142 2.55 10.54 -25.31
C LYS A 142 2.94 10.97 -23.90
N LEU A 143 3.21 9.95 -23.09
CA LEU A 143 3.57 10.05 -21.68
C LEU A 143 4.93 9.42 -21.49
N PHE A 144 5.85 10.13 -20.82
CA PHE A 144 7.24 9.74 -20.60
C PHE A 144 7.42 9.48 -19.11
N PHE A 145 7.97 8.32 -18.73
CA PHE A 145 8.07 7.89 -17.34
C PHE A 145 9.50 7.86 -16.81
N ASP A 146 10.47 8.09 -17.65
CA ASP A 146 11.89 8.19 -17.30
C ASP A 146 12.56 9.35 -18.00
N GLU A 147 13.73 9.79 -17.49
CA GLU A 147 14.51 10.87 -18.08
C GLU A 147 15.17 10.49 -19.40
N SER A 148 15.43 9.19 -19.61
CA SER A 148 16.03 8.69 -20.84
C SER A 148 15.04 8.64 -22.01
N GLY A 149 13.73 8.70 -21.73
CA GLY A 149 12.69 8.53 -22.73
C GLY A 149 12.57 7.10 -23.25
N SER A 150 13.09 6.11 -22.52
CA SER A 150 13.01 4.70 -22.89
C SER A 150 11.65 4.09 -22.59
N LEU A 151 10.96 4.58 -21.55
CA LEU A 151 9.64 4.12 -21.17
C LEU A 151 8.58 5.16 -21.55
N VAL A 152 7.91 4.90 -22.65
CA VAL A 152 6.88 5.78 -23.24
C VAL A 152 5.58 5.03 -23.41
N ALA A 153 4.46 5.71 -23.18
CA ALA A 153 3.14 5.20 -23.55
C ALA A 153 2.33 6.23 -24.31
N GLU A 154 1.45 5.75 -25.18
CA GLU A 154 0.48 6.55 -25.91
C GLU A 154 -0.92 6.31 -25.35
N VAL A 155 -1.68 7.37 -25.17
CA VAL A 155 -3.09 7.29 -24.77
C VAL A 155 -3.92 6.95 -26.00
N ILE A 156 -4.54 5.79 -26.02
CA ILE A 156 -5.32 5.34 -27.19
C ILE A 156 -6.83 5.37 -26.97
N ASP A 157 -7.30 5.36 -25.71
CA ASP A 157 -8.73 5.42 -25.42
C ASP A 157 -9.00 6.02 -24.02
N ASN A 158 -10.27 6.45 -23.82
CA ASN A 158 -10.82 6.91 -22.55
C ASN A 158 -11.84 5.90 -22.04
N THR A 159 -11.60 5.27 -20.88
CA THR A 159 -12.50 4.23 -20.33
C THR A 159 -13.50 4.80 -19.31
N THR A 160 -13.06 5.74 -18.47
CA THR A 160 -13.91 6.43 -17.48
C THR A 160 -13.46 7.89 -17.35
N SER A 161 -14.04 8.66 -16.43
CA SER A 161 -13.64 10.05 -16.16
C SER A 161 -12.14 10.21 -15.88
N ARG A 162 -11.51 9.21 -15.25
CA ARG A 162 -10.06 9.15 -14.94
C ARG A 162 -9.36 7.98 -15.62
N GLY A 163 -10.10 7.06 -16.21
CA GLY A 163 -9.59 5.86 -16.87
C GLY A 163 -9.09 6.15 -18.28
N ARG A 164 -7.98 5.51 -18.63
CA ARG A 164 -7.39 5.52 -19.98
C ARG A 164 -6.93 4.12 -20.36
N THR A 165 -6.92 3.86 -21.66
CA THR A 165 -6.14 2.75 -22.20
C THR A 165 -4.83 3.32 -22.73
N LEU A 166 -3.72 2.81 -22.21
CA LEU A 166 -2.38 3.13 -22.68
C LEU A 166 -1.84 2.01 -23.53
N ARG A 167 -1.13 2.36 -24.59
CA ARG A 167 -0.26 1.49 -25.35
C ARG A 167 1.18 1.83 -25.04
N PHE A 168 1.91 0.92 -24.40
CA PHE A 168 3.33 1.10 -24.15
C PHE A 168 4.14 0.88 -25.42
N LEU A 169 5.12 1.74 -25.64
CA LEU A 169 6.00 1.72 -26.81
C LEU A 169 7.37 1.19 -26.35
N TYR A 170 7.66 -0.06 -26.62
CA TYR A 170 8.93 -0.70 -26.27
C TYR A 170 9.37 -1.66 -27.37
N ASP A 171 10.68 -1.88 -27.46
CA ASP A 171 11.30 -2.73 -28.46
C ASP A 171 12.24 -3.75 -27.79
N CYS A 172 11.74 -4.40 -26.76
CA CYS A 172 12.42 -5.43 -25.99
C CYS A 172 11.45 -6.59 -25.68
N PRO A 173 11.93 -7.74 -25.20
CA PRO A 173 11.07 -8.80 -24.70
C PRO A 173 10.10 -8.29 -23.61
N HIS A 174 8.89 -8.83 -23.59
CA HIS A 174 7.83 -8.39 -22.66
C HIS A 174 8.25 -8.48 -21.19
N GLU A 175 8.99 -9.51 -20.81
CA GLU A 175 9.46 -9.69 -19.43
C GLU A 175 10.47 -8.60 -19.03
N ASP A 176 11.35 -8.19 -19.97
CA ASP A 176 12.27 -7.08 -19.74
C ASP A 176 11.54 -5.76 -19.58
N PHE A 177 10.56 -5.49 -20.44
CA PHE A 177 9.66 -4.34 -20.31
C PHE A 177 8.98 -4.33 -18.94
N LYS A 178 8.40 -5.46 -18.48
CA LYS A 178 7.75 -5.53 -17.16
C LYS A 178 8.72 -5.30 -16.01
N ARG A 179 9.92 -5.85 -16.10
CA ARG A 179 10.97 -5.60 -15.11
C ARG A 179 11.29 -4.10 -15.00
N ASP A 180 11.49 -3.43 -16.14
CA ASP A 180 11.84 -2.02 -16.19
C ASP A 180 10.67 -1.15 -15.74
N LEU A 181 9.44 -1.45 -16.17
CA LEU A 181 8.21 -0.82 -15.71
C LEU A 181 8.07 -0.90 -14.17
N PHE A 182 8.32 -2.06 -13.59
CA PHE A 182 8.19 -2.27 -12.15
C PHE A 182 9.37 -1.67 -11.36
N ALA A 183 10.54 -1.50 -11.98
CA ALA A 183 11.68 -0.85 -11.36
C ALA A 183 11.45 0.64 -11.11
N ILE A 184 10.78 1.34 -12.02
CA ILE A 184 10.43 2.77 -11.85
C ILE A 184 9.11 2.98 -11.11
N GLY A 185 8.26 1.97 -11.07
CA GLY A 185 6.98 2.00 -10.38
C GLY A 185 7.13 2.14 -8.87
N GLN A 186 6.14 2.76 -8.25
CA GLN A 186 6.07 2.91 -6.81
C GLN A 186 4.89 2.10 -6.24
N ALA A 187 5.06 1.59 -5.03
CA ALA A 187 3.97 0.92 -4.32
C ALA A 187 2.80 1.89 -4.12
N PRO A 188 1.55 1.43 -4.32
CA PRO A 188 0.36 2.27 -4.20
C PRO A 188 0.03 2.60 -2.73
N LEU A 189 0.83 3.44 -2.10
CA LEU A 189 0.57 3.90 -0.73
C LEU A 189 -0.63 4.85 -0.70
N PRO A 190 -1.45 4.81 0.37
CA PRO A 190 -2.50 5.79 0.61
C PRO A 190 -1.97 7.23 0.67
N ARG A 191 -2.76 8.19 0.19
CA ARG A 191 -2.34 9.61 0.12
C ARG A 191 -1.92 10.16 1.48
N TYR A 192 -2.62 9.83 2.56
CA TYR A 192 -2.28 10.33 3.90
C TYR A 192 -0.86 9.92 4.35
N ILE A 193 -0.35 8.77 3.90
CA ILE A 193 1.03 8.34 4.16
C ILE A 193 2.01 9.15 3.32
N ILE A 194 1.69 9.37 2.04
CA ILE A 194 2.54 10.14 1.12
C ILE A 194 2.67 11.59 1.57
N ASP A 195 1.53 12.23 1.91
CA ASP A 195 1.48 13.62 2.33
C ASP A 195 2.24 13.87 3.65
N HIS A 196 2.24 12.91 4.56
CA HIS A 196 3.02 13.00 5.82
C HIS A 196 4.52 12.83 5.59
N LYS A 197 4.92 11.95 4.65
CA LYS A 197 6.35 11.79 4.29
C LYS A 197 6.91 13.04 3.60
N GLY A 198 6.10 13.71 2.76
CA GLY A 198 6.51 14.93 2.06
C GLY A 198 6.64 16.17 2.94
N LYS A 199 6.10 16.16 4.18
CA LYS A 199 6.21 17.28 5.14
C LYS A 199 7.40 17.16 6.09
N ASN A 200 8.03 15.99 6.18
CA ASN A 200 9.09 15.66 7.12
C ASN A 200 10.38 15.18 6.43
N GLY A 201 10.47 15.33 5.11
CA GLY A 201 11.64 14.98 4.28
C GLY A 201 12.38 16.20 3.77
#